data_bf9caf62f7325158b2e1104a0d939482
#
_entry.id   bf9caf62f7325158b2e1104a0d939482
#
_cell.length_a   1.000
_cell.length_b   1.000
_cell.length_c   1.000
_cell.angle_alpha   90.00
_cell.angle_beta   90.00
_cell.angle_gamma   90.00
#
_symmetry.space_group_name_H-M   'P 1'
#
loop_
_entity.id
_entity.type
_entity.pdbx_description
1 polymer ?
#
loop_
_entity_poly.entity_id
_entity_poly.type
_entity_poly.pdbx_seq_one_letter_code
_entity_poly.pdbx_strand_id
1 'polypeptide(L)'
;MSLCQDRQIKGFLLFLTLFALLFVGTATVLTIYQVNGAEALWLKHDEAVSSSLLEQGVPKEVIAVAFTNTDISEDGRSLLAAAGLGKQSESSMRPYFNQFQRSAFCTMLCTVLFFLFVLAVGIFVFFWKRKRLYQQADKILLNYINGDYSCHLPQNYEGAIYQVFSSVEQLATMLQSKNETERKAKEFLKDTISDISHQLKTPLAALAMYQEIIESEPENAETVKQFAAKMGTSLKRMEQLILSMLKITRLDTGNIIFEKKSCRMSELIAHSVNELTARAKNENKQIQIDGDGEQKLICDMEWTGEAIGNIVKNALDHTQVGGIVRITWNRAPAMFQIFISDNGSGIAPEDIHHIFKRFYRSKHSIDTQGIGLGLPLAKSIIEGQDGVISVQSESGKGTLFTLSFLTEL
;
A
#
# COMPACT_ATOMS: atom_id res chain seq x y z
N MET A 1 9.04 -18.63 -16.90
CA MET A 1 8.34 -17.34 -17.18
C MET A 1 8.89 -16.78 -18.48
N SER A 2 8.10 -16.70 -19.54
CA SER A 2 8.60 -16.39 -20.87
C SER A 2 8.88 -14.89 -21.02
N LEU A 3 10.12 -14.56 -21.36
CA LEU A 3 10.56 -13.23 -21.85
C LEU A 3 9.60 -12.67 -22.94
N CYS A 4 8.86 -13.55 -23.60
CA CYS A 4 7.91 -13.22 -24.67
C CYS A 4 6.61 -12.54 -24.21
N GLN A 5 6.36 -12.33 -22.92
CA GLN A 5 5.15 -11.62 -22.43
C GLN A 5 5.30 -10.10 -22.39
N ASP A 6 6.54 -9.59 -22.41
CA ASP A 6 6.80 -8.15 -22.39
C ASP A 6 6.38 -7.53 -23.75
N ARG A 7 5.43 -6.60 -23.74
CA ARG A 7 4.91 -5.90 -24.93
C ARG A 7 6.01 -5.22 -25.76
N GLN A 8 7.05 -4.72 -25.09
CA GLN A 8 8.19 -4.08 -25.77
C GLN A 8 9.03 -5.14 -26.48
N ILE A 9 9.25 -6.31 -25.85
CA ILE A 9 9.98 -7.42 -26.44
C ILE A 9 9.15 -8.03 -27.57
N LYS A 10 7.83 -8.22 -27.42
CA LYS A 10 6.95 -8.66 -28.51
C LYS A 10 7.02 -7.73 -29.72
N GLY A 11 6.96 -6.42 -29.48
CA GLY A 11 7.08 -5.41 -30.55
C GLY A 11 8.43 -5.46 -31.27
N PHE A 12 9.51 -5.66 -30.52
CA PHE A 12 10.85 -5.81 -31.11
C PHE A 12 11.01 -7.12 -31.87
N LEU A 13 10.50 -8.24 -31.37
CA LEU A 13 10.49 -9.53 -32.09
C LEU A 13 9.64 -9.44 -33.36
N LEU A 14 8.48 -8.80 -33.32
CA LEU A 14 7.68 -8.56 -34.52
C LEU A 14 8.44 -7.71 -35.55
N PHE A 15 9.12 -6.66 -35.10
CA PHE A 15 10.00 -5.87 -35.99
C PHE A 15 11.08 -6.75 -36.64
N LEU A 16 11.78 -7.62 -35.88
CA LEU A 16 12.81 -8.51 -36.38
C LEU A 16 12.24 -9.52 -37.39
N THR A 17 11.07 -10.09 -37.15
CA THR A 17 10.43 -11.03 -38.10
C THR A 17 10.03 -10.34 -39.40
N LEU A 18 9.41 -9.16 -39.32
CA LEU A 18 9.06 -8.37 -40.51
C LEU A 18 10.30 -7.92 -41.26
N PHE A 19 11.36 -7.51 -40.55
CA PHE A 19 12.66 -7.16 -41.14
C PHE A 19 13.26 -8.34 -41.89
N ALA A 20 13.27 -9.54 -41.30
CA ALA A 20 13.82 -10.75 -41.94
C ALA A 20 13.01 -11.12 -43.21
N LEU A 21 11.67 -11.05 -43.15
CA LEU A 21 10.83 -11.33 -44.33
C LEU A 21 11.05 -10.30 -45.44
N LEU A 22 11.19 -9.02 -45.12
CA LEU A 22 11.48 -7.97 -46.08
C LEU A 22 12.88 -8.18 -46.71
N PHE A 23 13.87 -8.55 -45.90
CA PHE A 23 15.23 -8.84 -46.37
C PHE A 23 15.25 -9.99 -47.37
N VAL A 24 14.60 -11.11 -47.05
CA VAL A 24 14.50 -12.26 -47.93
C VAL A 24 13.76 -11.91 -49.23
N GLY A 25 12.63 -11.18 -49.13
CA GLY A 25 11.89 -10.73 -50.30
C GLY A 25 12.70 -9.83 -51.23
N THR A 26 13.44 -8.86 -50.64
CA THR A 26 14.30 -7.97 -51.47
C THR A 26 15.49 -8.70 -52.07
N ALA A 27 16.08 -9.65 -51.34
CA ALA A 27 17.17 -10.48 -51.85
C ALA A 27 16.71 -11.32 -53.05
N THR A 28 15.52 -11.92 -52.99
CA THR A 28 14.95 -12.67 -54.13
C THR A 28 14.69 -11.78 -55.36
N VAL A 29 14.06 -10.61 -55.12
CA VAL A 29 13.83 -9.65 -56.24
C VAL A 29 15.14 -9.19 -56.85
N LEU A 30 16.14 -8.87 -56.02
CA LEU A 30 17.47 -8.45 -56.50
C LEU A 30 18.14 -9.57 -57.31
N THR A 31 18.05 -10.82 -56.87
CA THR A 31 18.57 -11.96 -57.62
C THR A 31 17.93 -12.10 -58.99
N ILE A 32 16.59 -12.01 -59.07
CA ILE A 32 15.85 -12.06 -60.35
C ILE A 32 16.28 -10.89 -61.24
N TYR A 33 16.40 -9.68 -60.70
CA TYR A 33 16.86 -8.52 -61.46
C TYR A 33 18.26 -8.72 -62.03
N GLN A 34 19.20 -9.29 -61.25
CA GLN A 34 20.57 -9.56 -61.70
C GLN A 34 20.62 -10.65 -62.78
N VAL A 35 19.81 -11.73 -62.61
CA VAL A 35 19.76 -12.81 -63.64
C VAL A 35 19.24 -12.26 -64.96
N ASN A 36 18.13 -11.51 -64.95
CA ASN A 36 17.55 -10.90 -66.13
C ASN A 36 18.54 -9.88 -66.79
N GLY A 37 19.26 -9.12 -65.94
CA GLY A 37 20.30 -8.22 -66.43
C GLY A 37 21.48 -8.93 -67.10
N ALA A 38 21.89 -10.07 -66.56
CA ALA A 38 22.91 -10.91 -67.16
C ALA A 38 22.44 -11.50 -68.49
N GLU A 39 21.22 -12.02 -68.59
CA GLU A 39 20.62 -12.57 -69.80
C GLU A 39 20.57 -11.49 -70.91
N ALA A 40 20.13 -10.28 -70.59
CA ALA A 40 20.08 -9.18 -71.54
C ALA A 40 21.45 -8.79 -72.05
N LEU A 41 22.49 -8.89 -71.24
CA LEU A 41 23.88 -8.63 -71.66
C LEU A 41 24.40 -9.71 -72.55
N TRP A 42 24.10 -10.99 -72.26
CA TRP A 42 24.44 -12.11 -73.10
C TRP A 42 23.81 -11.98 -74.48
N LEU A 43 22.51 -11.67 -74.55
CA LEU A 43 21.80 -11.42 -75.80
C LEU A 43 22.48 -10.31 -76.65
N LYS A 44 22.83 -9.19 -76.03
CA LYS A 44 23.53 -8.07 -76.69
C LYS A 44 24.88 -8.45 -77.19
N HIS A 45 25.62 -9.28 -76.46
CA HIS A 45 26.92 -9.82 -76.92
C HIS A 45 26.74 -10.68 -78.10
N ASP A 46 25.80 -11.60 -78.06
CA ASP A 46 25.53 -12.54 -79.19
C ASP A 46 25.05 -11.82 -80.45
N GLU A 47 24.19 -10.76 -80.22
CA GLU A 47 23.79 -9.86 -81.35
C GLU A 47 24.98 -9.13 -81.96
N ALA A 48 25.92 -8.63 -81.15
CA ALA A 48 27.11 -7.95 -81.66
C ALA A 48 28.08 -8.94 -82.39
N VAL A 49 28.27 -10.12 -81.82
CA VAL A 49 29.10 -11.16 -82.46
C VAL A 49 28.49 -11.67 -83.79
N SER A 50 27.17 -11.91 -83.79
CA SER A 50 26.50 -12.38 -85.02
C SER A 50 26.50 -11.30 -86.08
N SER A 51 26.32 -10.01 -85.77
CA SER A 51 26.41 -8.89 -86.69
C SER A 51 27.82 -8.81 -87.33
N SER A 52 28.88 -8.92 -86.50
CA SER A 52 30.26 -8.88 -86.97
C SER A 52 30.61 -10.05 -87.86
N LEU A 53 30.10 -11.25 -87.55
CA LEU A 53 30.31 -12.43 -88.36
C LEU A 53 29.58 -12.37 -89.71
N LEU A 54 28.37 -11.82 -89.74
CA LEU A 54 27.60 -11.57 -90.96
C LEU A 54 28.33 -10.58 -91.87
N GLU A 55 28.84 -9.47 -91.29
CA GLU A 55 29.63 -8.50 -92.05
C GLU A 55 30.94 -9.10 -92.72
N GLN A 56 31.50 -10.11 -92.05
CA GLN A 56 32.65 -10.86 -92.57
C GLN A 56 32.24 -11.96 -93.54
N GLY A 57 30.98 -12.10 -93.92
CA GLY A 57 30.53 -13.01 -94.94
C GLY A 57 30.32 -14.47 -94.47
N VAL A 58 30.25 -14.73 -93.17
CA VAL A 58 29.97 -16.07 -92.64
C VAL A 58 28.52 -16.47 -92.94
N PRO A 59 28.22 -17.67 -93.46
CA PRO A 59 26.85 -18.09 -93.75
C PRO A 59 25.99 -18.15 -92.45
N LYS A 60 24.70 -17.75 -92.55
CA LYS A 60 23.80 -17.72 -91.43
C LYS A 60 23.62 -19.04 -90.74
N GLU A 61 23.64 -20.13 -91.51
CA GLU A 61 23.48 -21.48 -90.96
C GLU A 61 24.66 -21.85 -90.04
N VAL A 62 25.86 -21.42 -90.37
CA VAL A 62 27.09 -21.64 -89.59
C VAL A 62 27.05 -20.87 -88.27
N ILE A 63 26.58 -19.63 -88.36
CA ILE A 63 26.45 -18.76 -87.19
C ILE A 63 25.41 -19.36 -86.25
N ALA A 64 24.23 -19.80 -86.74
CA ALA A 64 23.17 -20.38 -85.91
C ALA A 64 23.67 -21.65 -85.20
N VAL A 65 24.44 -22.53 -85.91
CA VAL A 65 25.02 -23.72 -85.28
C VAL A 65 26.06 -23.35 -84.21
N ALA A 66 26.85 -22.29 -84.47
CA ALA A 66 27.90 -21.87 -83.52
C ALA A 66 27.26 -21.37 -82.18
N PHE A 67 26.09 -20.67 -82.18
CA PHE A 67 25.40 -20.22 -80.96
C PHE A 67 24.71 -21.33 -80.21
N THR A 68 24.33 -22.44 -80.86
CA THR A 68 23.71 -23.59 -80.20
C THR A 68 24.71 -24.66 -79.75
N ASN A 69 25.99 -24.53 -80.18
CA ASN A 69 27.01 -25.48 -79.77
C ASN A 69 27.45 -25.25 -78.32
N THR A 70 27.41 -26.29 -77.50
CA THR A 70 27.85 -26.29 -76.09
C THR A 70 29.24 -26.94 -75.91
N ASP A 71 29.81 -27.52 -76.98
CA ASP A 71 31.13 -28.22 -76.95
C ASP A 71 32.29 -27.24 -77.00
N ILE A 72 33.22 -27.39 -76.08
CA ILE A 72 34.39 -26.54 -75.95
C ILE A 72 35.61 -27.27 -76.53
N SER A 73 36.09 -26.83 -77.68
CA SER A 73 37.30 -27.37 -78.28
C SER A 73 38.58 -26.70 -77.77
N GLU A 74 39.73 -27.42 -77.86
CA GLU A 74 41.01 -26.82 -77.48
C GLU A 74 41.43 -25.70 -78.48
N ASP A 75 41.08 -25.82 -79.73
CA ASP A 75 41.32 -24.78 -80.74
C ASP A 75 40.51 -23.51 -80.42
N GLY A 76 39.26 -23.63 -79.97
CA GLY A 76 38.42 -22.49 -79.51
C GLY A 76 39.01 -21.79 -78.31
N ARG A 77 39.60 -22.55 -77.39
CA ARG A 77 40.26 -21.93 -76.17
C ARG A 77 41.56 -21.19 -76.62
N SER A 78 42.34 -21.77 -77.50
CA SER A 78 43.57 -21.15 -78.00
C SER A 78 43.29 -19.86 -78.80
N LEU A 79 42.22 -19.84 -79.58
CA LEU A 79 41.79 -18.69 -80.34
C LEU A 79 41.36 -17.54 -79.41
N LEU A 80 40.55 -17.85 -78.36
CA LEU A 80 40.16 -16.86 -77.39
C LEU A 80 41.34 -16.33 -76.58
N ALA A 81 42.30 -17.16 -76.22
CA ALA A 81 43.57 -16.77 -75.62
C ALA A 81 44.41 -15.83 -76.50
N ALA A 82 44.52 -16.15 -77.77
CA ALA A 82 45.24 -15.33 -78.77
C ALA A 82 44.53 -13.95 -78.97
N ALA A 83 43.19 -13.91 -78.91
CA ALA A 83 42.43 -12.71 -78.96
C ALA A 83 42.43 -11.87 -77.64
N GLY A 84 43.21 -12.33 -76.65
CA GLY A 84 43.28 -11.65 -75.36
C GLY A 84 42.01 -11.79 -74.44
N LEU A 85 41.09 -12.71 -74.78
CA LEU A 85 39.81 -12.95 -74.08
C LEU A 85 39.89 -14.16 -73.14
N GLY A 86 41.07 -14.60 -72.73
CA GLY A 86 41.30 -15.69 -71.74
C GLY A 86 40.87 -15.31 -70.33
N LYS A 87 40.92 -16.29 -69.37
CA LYS A 87 40.57 -16.08 -67.97
C LYS A 87 41.35 -14.94 -67.26
N GLN A 88 42.56 -14.61 -67.79
CA GLN A 88 43.42 -13.54 -67.25
C GLN A 88 43.42 -12.28 -68.14
N SER A 89 42.43 -12.11 -69.05
CA SER A 89 42.29 -10.89 -69.85
C SER A 89 42.04 -9.66 -69.01
N GLU A 90 42.68 -8.53 -69.36
CA GLU A 90 42.43 -7.24 -68.73
C GLU A 90 40.96 -6.86 -68.80
N SER A 91 40.49 -6.26 -67.74
CA SER A 91 39.08 -5.85 -67.60
C SER A 91 38.62 -4.88 -68.72
N SER A 92 39.56 -4.15 -69.38
CA SER A 92 39.33 -3.29 -70.51
C SER A 92 38.78 -3.98 -71.76
N MET A 93 39.05 -5.28 -71.89
CA MET A 93 38.56 -6.08 -73.01
C MET A 93 37.13 -6.64 -72.83
N ARG A 94 36.49 -6.41 -71.68
CA ARG A 94 35.12 -6.91 -71.37
C ARG A 94 34.21 -5.80 -70.86
N PRO A 95 33.96 -4.78 -71.65
CA PRO A 95 33.24 -3.58 -71.19
C PRO A 95 31.81 -3.86 -70.62
N TYR A 96 31.07 -4.76 -71.26
CA TYR A 96 29.72 -5.16 -70.82
C TYR A 96 29.74 -5.90 -69.49
N PHE A 97 30.71 -6.83 -69.32
CA PHE A 97 30.84 -7.57 -68.07
C PHE A 97 31.25 -6.68 -66.90
N ASN A 98 32.18 -5.76 -67.12
CA ASN A 98 32.59 -4.79 -66.07
C ASN A 98 31.53 -3.86 -65.67
N GLN A 99 30.72 -3.37 -66.62
CA GLN A 99 29.59 -2.52 -66.32
C GLN A 99 28.55 -3.23 -65.48
N PHE A 100 28.21 -4.49 -65.82
CA PHE A 100 27.32 -5.34 -65.05
C PHE A 100 27.86 -5.62 -63.64
N GLN A 101 29.12 -6.05 -63.53
CA GLN A 101 29.75 -6.36 -62.26
C GLN A 101 29.72 -5.13 -61.31
N ARG A 102 30.04 -3.94 -61.83
CA ARG A 102 30.04 -2.71 -61.10
C ARG A 102 28.60 -2.33 -60.63
N SER A 103 27.62 -2.43 -61.53
CA SER A 103 26.22 -2.19 -61.21
C SER A 103 25.69 -3.19 -60.17
N ALA A 104 25.94 -4.48 -60.32
CA ALA A 104 25.56 -5.55 -59.42
C ALA A 104 26.18 -5.35 -58.02
N PHE A 105 27.44 -5.00 -57.95
CA PHE A 105 28.16 -4.71 -56.71
C PHE A 105 27.57 -3.47 -55.99
N CYS A 106 27.34 -2.36 -56.72
CA CYS A 106 26.77 -1.15 -56.15
C CYS A 106 25.35 -1.37 -55.60
N THR A 107 24.50 -2.06 -56.38
CA THR A 107 23.13 -2.36 -55.92
C THR A 107 23.11 -3.28 -54.70
N MET A 108 23.98 -4.30 -54.66
CA MET A 108 24.12 -5.18 -53.51
C MET A 108 24.62 -4.41 -52.25
N LEU A 109 25.65 -3.58 -52.44
CA LEU A 109 26.20 -2.77 -51.35
C LEU A 109 25.17 -1.81 -50.79
N CYS A 110 24.46 -1.09 -51.65
CA CYS A 110 23.40 -0.15 -51.25
C CYS A 110 22.28 -0.86 -50.46
N THR A 111 21.84 -2.03 -50.93
CA THR A 111 20.80 -2.80 -50.24
C THR A 111 21.25 -3.28 -48.84
N VAL A 112 22.49 -3.80 -48.75
CA VAL A 112 23.03 -4.22 -47.44
C VAL A 112 23.15 -3.04 -46.47
N LEU A 113 23.70 -1.90 -46.93
CA LEU A 113 23.80 -0.70 -46.08
C LEU A 113 22.45 -0.18 -45.63
N PHE A 114 21.44 -0.19 -46.52
CA PHE A 114 20.08 0.18 -46.17
C PHE A 114 19.49 -0.69 -45.05
N PHE A 115 19.62 -2.01 -45.16
CA PHE A 115 19.12 -2.94 -44.14
C PHE A 115 19.88 -2.81 -42.81
N LEU A 116 21.21 -2.63 -42.84
CA LEU A 116 22.00 -2.37 -41.65
C LEU A 116 21.54 -1.08 -40.94
N PHE A 117 21.27 -0.03 -41.71
CA PHE A 117 20.72 1.24 -41.16
C PHE A 117 19.35 1.05 -40.49
N VAL A 118 18.42 0.36 -41.16
CA VAL A 118 17.08 0.09 -40.61
C VAL A 118 17.18 -0.73 -39.33
N LEU A 119 18.03 -1.74 -39.28
CA LEU A 119 18.28 -2.57 -38.10
C LEU A 119 18.87 -1.74 -36.96
N ALA A 120 19.87 -0.91 -37.24
CA ALA A 120 20.48 -0.02 -36.25
C ALA A 120 19.45 0.96 -35.62
N VAL A 121 18.59 1.56 -36.45
CA VAL A 121 17.50 2.43 -35.99
C VAL A 121 16.52 1.67 -35.11
N GLY A 122 16.11 0.46 -35.49
CA GLY A 122 15.20 -0.38 -34.68
C GLY A 122 15.80 -0.74 -33.33
N ILE A 123 17.05 -1.13 -33.25
CA ILE A 123 17.80 -1.41 -32.03
C ILE A 123 17.89 -0.13 -31.16
N PHE A 124 18.26 1.00 -31.77
CA PHE A 124 18.37 2.27 -31.07
C PHE A 124 17.03 2.70 -30.41
N VAL A 125 15.94 2.62 -31.16
CA VAL A 125 14.58 2.96 -30.64
C VAL A 125 14.19 2.04 -29.49
N PHE A 126 14.49 0.72 -29.61
CA PHE A 126 14.22 -0.25 -28.53
C PHE A 126 14.96 0.11 -27.23
N PHE A 127 16.28 0.32 -27.31
CA PHE A 127 17.09 0.66 -26.14
C PHE A 127 16.74 2.03 -25.57
N TRP A 128 16.41 3.01 -26.41
CA TRP A 128 16.00 4.33 -25.97
C TRP A 128 14.70 4.30 -25.14
N LYS A 129 13.68 3.57 -25.61
CA LYS A 129 12.43 3.36 -24.85
C LYS A 129 12.69 2.65 -23.51
N ARG A 130 13.54 1.64 -23.51
CA ARG A 130 13.88 0.88 -22.31
C ARG A 130 14.66 1.72 -21.29
N LYS A 131 15.61 2.52 -21.74
CA LYS A 131 16.35 3.47 -20.89
C LYS A 131 15.39 4.45 -20.20
N ARG A 132 14.43 4.98 -20.94
CA ARG A 132 13.43 5.93 -20.38
C ARG A 132 12.59 5.27 -19.30
N LEU A 133 12.18 4.02 -19.47
CA LEU A 133 11.43 3.27 -18.46
C LEU A 133 12.25 3.11 -17.17
N TYR A 134 13.51 2.72 -17.28
CA TYR A 134 14.39 2.57 -16.12
C TYR A 134 14.63 3.88 -15.38
N GLN A 135 14.84 4.97 -16.10
CA GLN A 135 15.01 6.30 -15.49
C GLN A 135 13.75 6.79 -14.75
N GLN A 136 12.56 6.49 -15.28
CA GLN A 136 11.32 6.78 -14.58
C GLN A 136 11.18 5.94 -13.31
N ALA A 137 11.45 4.65 -13.37
CA ALA A 137 11.40 3.77 -12.22
C ALA A 137 12.42 4.19 -11.13
N ASP A 138 13.65 4.49 -11.51
CA ASP A 138 14.70 4.94 -10.59
C ASP A 138 14.31 6.22 -9.85
N LYS A 139 13.75 7.20 -10.56
CA LYS A 139 13.25 8.43 -9.93
C LYS A 139 12.14 8.17 -8.90
N ILE A 140 11.20 7.27 -9.20
CA ILE A 140 10.11 6.92 -8.29
C ILE A 140 10.65 6.17 -7.07
N LEU A 141 11.61 5.24 -7.26
CA LEU A 141 12.26 4.53 -6.16
C LEU A 141 13.02 5.48 -5.22
N LEU A 142 13.69 6.49 -5.78
CA LEU A 142 14.32 7.54 -4.96
C LEU A 142 13.32 8.33 -4.13
N ASN A 143 12.12 8.63 -4.69
CA ASN A 143 11.06 9.26 -3.93
C ASN A 143 10.59 8.36 -2.77
N TYR A 144 10.43 7.04 -2.99
CA TYR A 144 10.05 6.09 -1.92
C TYR A 144 11.10 6.04 -0.80
N ILE A 145 12.40 6.08 -1.13
CA ILE A 145 13.49 6.15 -0.14
C ILE A 145 13.37 7.42 0.70
N ASN A 146 12.96 8.54 0.11
CA ASN A 146 12.75 9.81 0.79
C ASN A 146 11.40 9.92 1.53
N GLY A 147 10.60 8.85 1.53
CA GLY A 147 9.29 8.80 2.19
C GLY A 147 8.14 9.41 1.40
N ASP A 148 8.35 9.76 0.14
CA ASP A 148 7.29 10.24 -0.76
C ASP A 148 6.74 9.08 -1.60
N TYR A 149 5.55 8.62 -1.25
CA TYR A 149 4.82 7.53 -1.91
C TYR A 149 3.72 8.04 -2.86
N SER A 150 3.73 9.32 -3.24
CA SER A 150 2.69 9.94 -4.08
C SER A 150 2.69 9.47 -5.53
N CYS A 151 3.84 9.01 -6.04
CA CYS A 151 4.01 8.53 -7.41
C CYS A 151 4.04 7.00 -7.43
N HIS A 152 3.42 6.39 -8.45
CA HIS A 152 3.36 4.93 -8.61
C HIS A 152 4.22 4.44 -9.77
N LEU A 153 4.83 3.26 -9.60
CA LEU A 153 5.55 2.58 -10.66
C LEU A 153 4.60 2.16 -11.80
N PRO A 154 5.06 2.15 -13.07
CA PRO A 154 4.23 1.74 -14.20
C PRO A 154 3.77 0.29 -14.05
N GLN A 155 2.45 0.06 -13.94
CA GLN A 155 1.86 -1.28 -13.73
C GLN A 155 1.10 -1.80 -14.97
N ASN A 156 0.87 -0.96 -15.99
CA ASN A 156 -0.10 -1.20 -17.05
C ASN A 156 0.36 -2.16 -18.17
N TYR A 157 1.44 -2.93 -17.98
CA TYR A 157 1.97 -3.80 -19.01
C TYR A 157 2.30 -5.19 -18.48
N GLU A 158 2.15 -6.21 -19.33
CA GLU A 158 2.56 -7.57 -19.05
C GLU A 158 4.09 -7.72 -19.24
N GLY A 159 4.75 -8.45 -18.35
CA GLY A 159 6.18 -8.76 -18.45
C GLY A 159 6.87 -8.86 -17.09
N ALA A 160 8.01 -9.55 -17.05
CA ALA A 160 8.75 -9.83 -15.82
C ALA A 160 9.14 -8.55 -15.05
N ILE A 161 9.50 -7.46 -15.75
CA ILE A 161 9.88 -6.21 -15.12
C ILE A 161 8.69 -5.54 -14.41
N TYR A 162 7.49 -5.64 -14.98
CA TYR A 162 6.29 -5.06 -14.37
C TYR A 162 5.81 -5.85 -13.16
N GLN A 163 6.10 -7.15 -13.10
CA GLN A 163 5.90 -7.96 -11.89
C GLN A 163 6.83 -7.52 -10.75
N VAL A 164 8.10 -7.23 -11.07
CA VAL A 164 9.03 -6.63 -10.08
C VAL A 164 8.51 -5.28 -9.61
N PHE A 165 8.05 -4.43 -10.52
CA PHE A 165 7.47 -3.13 -10.16
C PHE A 165 6.23 -3.29 -9.25
N SER A 166 5.35 -4.25 -9.55
CA SER A 166 4.19 -4.56 -8.70
C SER A 166 4.59 -5.02 -7.30
N SER A 167 5.61 -5.89 -7.20
CA SER A 167 6.12 -6.35 -5.89
C SER A 167 6.75 -5.21 -5.09
N VAL A 168 7.50 -4.34 -5.75
CA VAL A 168 8.08 -3.13 -5.10
C VAL A 168 6.99 -2.17 -4.65
N GLU A 169 5.92 -1.99 -5.43
CA GLU A 169 4.77 -1.16 -5.07
C GLU A 169 4.05 -1.71 -3.83
N GLN A 170 3.86 -3.02 -3.75
CA GLN A 170 3.30 -3.66 -2.55
C GLN A 170 4.18 -3.42 -1.32
N LEU A 171 5.51 -3.55 -1.45
CA LEU A 171 6.45 -3.24 -0.38
C LEU A 171 6.38 -1.77 0.04
N ALA A 172 6.30 -0.84 -0.91
CA ALA A 172 6.17 0.59 -0.65
C ALA A 172 4.88 0.89 0.14
N THR A 173 3.75 0.29 -0.27
CA THR A 173 2.46 0.44 0.42
C THR A 173 2.51 -0.12 1.85
N MET A 174 3.15 -1.28 2.06
CA MET A 174 3.33 -1.86 3.40
C MET A 174 4.22 -0.96 4.28
N LEU A 175 5.31 -0.43 3.74
CA LEU A 175 6.19 0.49 4.45
C LEU A 175 5.49 1.79 4.82
N GLN A 176 4.70 2.36 3.91
CA GLN A 176 3.89 3.55 4.17
C GLN A 176 2.91 3.31 5.32
N SER A 177 2.15 2.21 5.27
CA SER A 177 1.21 1.84 6.34
C SER A 177 1.91 1.63 7.69
N LYS A 178 3.07 0.96 7.69
CA LYS A 178 3.88 0.76 8.90
C LYS A 178 4.38 2.08 9.49
N ASN A 179 4.94 2.95 8.65
CA ASN A 179 5.43 4.27 9.07
C ASN A 179 4.30 5.14 9.65
N GLU A 180 3.12 5.11 9.01
CA GLU A 180 1.93 5.81 9.50
C GLU A 180 1.48 5.29 10.87
N THR A 181 1.46 3.96 11.05
CA THR A 181 1.12 3.32 12.33
C THR A 181 2.15 3.69 13.40
N GLU A 182 3.44 3.64 13.08
CA GLU A 182 4.51 4.00 14.01
C GLU A 182 4.43 5.49 14.40
N ARG A 183 4.17 6.38 13.44
CA ARG A 183 3.98 7.80 13.71
C ARG A 183 2.82 8.04 14.66
N LYS A 184 1.65 7.42 14.39
CA LYS A 184 0.48 7.52 15.28
C LYS A 184 0.76 7.00 16.68
N ALA A 185 1.50 5.88 16.79
CA ALA A 185 1.90 5.34 18.09
C ALA A 185 2.85 6.28 18.85
N LYS A 186 3.81 6.91 18.17
CA LYS A 186 4.70 7.90 18.79
C LYS A 186 3.96 9.16 19.26
N GLU A 187 3.07 9.71 18.43
CA GLU A 187 2.23 10.87 18.79
C GLU A 187 1.36 10.52 19.98
N PHE A 188 0.68 9.38 19.95
CA PHE A 188 -0.12 8.89 21.06
C PHE A 188 0.69 8.75 22.37
N LEU A 189 1.89 8.18 22.32
CA LEU A 189 2.76 8.04 23.48
C LEU A 189 3.19 9.40 24.03
N LYS A 190 3.55 10.34 23.16
CA LYS A 190 3.93 11.70 23.53
C LYS A 190 2.80 12.42 24.25
N ASP A 191 1.58 12.37 23.69
CA ASP A 191 0.40 13.02 24.27
C ASP A 191 0.05 12.38 25.62
N THR A 192 0.11 11.04 25.71
CA THR A 192 -0.12 10.30 26.96
C THR A 192 0.87 10.71 28.07
N ILE A 193 2.17 10.79 27.75
CA ILE A 193 3.20 11.22 28.72
C ILE A 193 2.97 12.66 29.17
N SER A 194 2.62 13.56 28.24
CA SER A 194 2.30 14.95 28.54
C SER A 194 1.12 15.04 29.49
N ASP A 195 0.03 14.33 29.19
CA ASP A 195 -1.19 14.32 30.00
C ASP A 195 -0.94 13.78 31.43
N ILE A 196 -0.20 12.65 31.54
CA ILE A 196 0.19 12.10 32.84
C ILE A 196 0.99 13.12 33.65
N SER A 197 1.97 13.75 33.01
CA SER A 197 2.84 14.73 33.67
C SER A 197 2.03 15.90 34.21
N HIS A 198 1.09 16.42 33.44
CA HIS A 198 0.19 17.49 33.88
C HIS A 198 -0.72 17.06 35.04
N GLN A 199 -1.30 15.85 34.97
CA GLN A 199 -2.22 15.36 36.00
C GLN A 199 -1.51 14.95 37.31
N LEU A 200 -0.22 14.61 37.26
CA LEU A 200 0.60 14.36 38.46
C LEU A 200 1.14 15.65 39.09
N LYS A 201 1.50 16.65 38.25
CA LYS A 201 2.07 17.92 38.75
C LYS A 201 1.12 18.67 39.68
N THR A 202 -0.17 18.70 39.40
CA THR A 202 -1.16 19.42 40.19
C THR A 202 -1.30 18.87 41.62
N PRO A 203 -1.58 17.58 41.87
CA PRO A 203 -1.65 17.04 43.22
C PRO A 203 -0.31 17.08 43.94
N LEU A 204 0.82 16.94 43.22
CA LEU A 204 2.17 17.04 43.79
C LEU A 204 2.41 18.48 44.35
N ALA A 205 2.08 19.50 43.57
CA ALA A 205 2.17 20.88 44.03
C ALA A 205 1.28 21.17 45.23
N ALA A 206 0.06 20.58 45.26
CA ALA A 206 -0.83 20.70 46.44
C ALA A 206 -0.24 20.03 47.68
N LEU A 207 0.40 18.84 47.52
CA LEU A 207 1.10 18.16 48.62
C LEU A 207 2.22 19.00 49.18
N ALA A 208 3.07 19.61 48.34
CA ALA A 208 4.14 20.51 48.80
C ALA A 208 3.60 21.70 49.56
N MET A 209 2.51 22.35 49.05
CA MET A 209 1.89 23.45 49.74
C MET A 209 1.27 23.02 51.10
N TYR A 210 0.66 21.85 51.20
CA TYR A 210 0.07 21.36 52.48
C TYR A 210 1.17 21.05 53.48
N GLN A 211 2.34 20.53 53.04
CA GLN A 211 3.49 20.32 53.87
C GLN A 211 4.02 21.64 54.43
N GLU A 212 4.22 22.69 53.61
CA GLU A 212 4.64 24.01 54.06
C GLU A 212 3.73 24.62 55.13
N ILE A 213 2.39 24.43 54.95
CA ILE A 213 1.40 24.92 55.93
C ILE A 213 1.55 24.19 57.28
N ILE A 214 1.71 22.85 57.26
CA ILE A 214 1.90 22.06 58.48
C ILE A 214 3.18 22.45 59.19
N GLU A 215 4.28 22.70 58.44
CA GLU A 215 5.59 23.09 58.97
C GLU A 215 5.56 24.53 59.57
N SER A 216 4.71 25.41 58.98
CA SER A 216 4.59 26.81 59.51
C SER A 216 3.76 26.92 60.78
N GLU A 217 2.83 26.00 61.01
CA GLU A 217 1.95 26.00 62.18
C GLU A 217 1.94 24.63 62.90
N PRO A 218 3.08 24.11 63.38
CA PRO A 218 3.16 22.74 63.91
C PRO A 218 2.42 22.59 65.25
N GLU A 219 2.25 23.64 66.03
CA GLU A 219 1.51 23.65 67.30
C GLU A 219 -0.02 23.75 67.15
N ASN A 220 -0.52 24.05 65.92
CA ASN A 220 -1.95 24.14 65.64
C ASN A 220 -2.51 22.78 65.23
N ALA A 221 -2.95 22.01 66.23
CA ALA A 221 -3.45 20.63 66.02
C ALA A 221 -4.60 20.54 64.96
N GLU A 222 -5.45 21.56 64.84
CA GLU A 222 -6.55 21.57 63.89
C GLU A 222 -6.05 21.77 62.46
N THR A 223 -5.09 22.72 62.27
CA THR A 223 -4.43 22.92 60.98
C THR A 223 -3.68 21.67 60.53
N VAL A 224 -2.88 21.07 61.41
CA VAL A 224 -2.13 19.82 61.11
C VAL A 224 -3.12 18.70 60.71
N LYS A 225 -4.18 18.47 61.46
CA LYS A 225 -5.18 17.44 61.17
C LYS A 225 -5.87 17.65 59.82
N GLN A 226 -6.29 18.88 59.54
CA GLN A 226 -6.99 19.26 58.30
C GLN A 226 -6.11 19.05 57.08
N PHE A 227 -4.85 19.54 57.10
CA PHE A 227 -3.97 19.45 55.95
C PHE A 227 -3.39 18.06 55.79
N ALA A 228 -3.16 17.29 56.85
CA ALA A 228 -2.81 15.88 56.77
C ALA A 228 -3.95 15.06 56.10
N ALA A 229 -5.22 15.32 56.42
CA ALA A 229 -6.34 14.70 55.73
C ALA A 229 -6.42 15.05 54.24
N LYS A 230 -6.14 16.32 53.85
CA LYS A 230 -6.04 16.77 52.45
C LYS A 230 -4.88 16.10 51.72
N MET A 231 -3.71 15.92 52.38
CA MET A 231 -2.57 15.16 51.83
C MET A 231 -2.95 13.71 51.55
N GLY A 232 -3.62 13.03 52.50
CA GLY A 232 -4.10 11.66 52.30
C GLY A 232 -5.05 11.53 51.11
N THR A 233 -5.94 12.51 50.90
CA THR A 233 -6.85 12.54 49.75
C THR A 233 -6.07 12.72 48.43
N SER A 234 -5.08 13.60 48.41
CA SER A 234 -4.21 13.84 47.22
C SER A 234 -3.39 12.63 46.87
N LEU A 235 -2.80 11.94 47.84
CA LEU A 235 -2.06 10.69 47.64
C LEU A 235 -2.96 9.60 47.07
N LYS A 236 -4.15 9.37 47.65
CA LYS A 236 -5.10 8.39 47.15
C LYS A 236 -5.53 8.67 45.69
N ARG A 237 -5.70 9.96 45.37
CA ARG A 237 -6.01 10.38 43.99
C ARG A 237 -4.86 10.06 43.03
N MET A 238 -3.59 10.30 43.41
CA MET A 238 -2.42 9.95 42.59
C MET A 238 -2.29 8.44 42.37
N GLU A 239 -2.52 7.65 43.42
CA GLU A 239 -2.55 6.20 43.36
C GLU A 239 -3.59 5.70 42.33
N GLN A 240 -4.83 6.17 42.45
CA GLN A 240 -5.90 5.82 41.50
C GLN A 240 -5.57 6.22 40.05
N LEU A 241 -4.96 7.39 39.86
CA LEU A 241 -4.50 7.85 38.55
C LEU A 241 -3.47 6.89 37.94
N ILE A 242 -2.45 6.52 38.72
CA ILE A 242 -1.39 5.61 38.30
C ILE A 242 -1.96 4.22 37.95
N LEU A 243 -2.80 3.66 38.83
CA LEU A 243 -3.42 2.35 38.59
C LEU A 243 -4.33 2.34 37.36
N SER A 244 -5.16 3.38 37.15
CA SER A 244 -6.01 3.51 35.99
C SER A 244 -5.20 3.63 34.70
N MET A 245 -4.10 4.40 34.72
CA MET A 245 -3.21 4.53 33.58
C MET A 245 -2.50 3.23 33.23
N LEU A 246 -2.02 2.48 34.21
CA LEU A 246 -1.42 1.16 33.98
C LEU A 246 -2.43 0.19 33.34
N LYS A 247 -3.69 0.19 33.80
CA LYS A 247 -4.76 -0.64 33.22
C LYS A 247 -5.02 -0.24 31.76
N ILE A 248 -5.20 1.05 31.47
CA ILE A 248 -5.43 1.55 30.12
C ILE A 248 -4.25 1.20 29.20
N THR A 249 -3.01 1.42 29.64
CA THR A 249 -1.82 1.13 28.83
C THR A 249 -1.71 -0.36 28.48
N ARG A 250 -2.04 -1.26 29.42
CA ARG A 250 -2.08 -2.70 29.18
C ARG A 250 -3.17 -3.09 28.18
N LEU A 251 -4.34 -2.48 28.23
CA LEU A 251 -5.44 -2.68 27.29
C LEU A 251 -5.05 -2.23 25.87
N ASP A 252 -4.49 -1.01 25.74
CA ASP A 252 -4.12 -0.45 24.45
C ASP A 252 -2.98 -1.20 23.72
N THR A 253 -2.06 -1.78 24.49
CA THR A 253 -0.96 -2.58 23.91
C THR A 253 -1.39 -3.99 23.50
N GLY A 254 -2.67 -4.36 23.74
CA GLY A 254 -3.16 -5.71 23.46
C GLY A 254 -2.55 -6.80 24.37
N ASN A 255 -1.88 -6.41 25.45
CA ASN A 255 -1.20 -7.34 26.35
C ASN A 255 -2.14 -8.01 27.38
N ILE A 256 -3.45 -7.73 27.29
CA ILE A 256 -4.46 -8.35 28.15
C ILE A 256 -5.15 -9.47 27.38
N ILE A 257 -5.08 -10.67 27.93
CA ILE A 257 -5.88 -11.81 27.49
C ILE A 257 -7.11 -11.87 28.38
N PHE A 258 -8.28 -11.53 27.85
CA PHE A 258 -9.54 -11.61 28.57
C PHE A 258 -9.96 -13.06 28.79
N GLU A 259 -10.22 -13.43 30.04
CA GLU A 259 -10.76 -14.75 30.40
C GLU A 259 -12.29 -14.77 30.24
N LYS A 260 -12.75 -14.78 28.98
CA LYS A 260 -14.19 -14.79 28.68
C LYS A 260 -14.82 -16.12 29.15
N LYS A 261 -15.75 -16.02 30.07
CA LYS A 261 -16.53 -17.14 30.64
C LYS A 261 -18.01 -16.81 30.63
N SER A 262 -18.86 -17.83 30.73
CA SER A 262 -20.31 -17.66 30.87
C SER A 262 -20.63 -17.16 32.28
N CYS A 263 -20.91 -15.86 32.43
CA CYS A 263 -21.20 -15.20 33.69
C CYS A 263 -22.71 -14.96 33.82
N ARG A 264 -23.31 -15.22 35.01
CA ARG A 264 -24.69 -14.85 35.30
C ARG A 264 -24.79 -13.33 35.50
N MET A 265 -25.86 -12.73 34.96
CA MET A 265 -26.05 -11.27 35.12
C MET A 265 -26.21 -10.84 36.56
N SER A 266 -26.88 -11.64 37.40
CA SER A 266 -26.99 -11.36 38.84
C SER A 266 -25.64 -11.23 39.54
N GLU A 267 -24.69 -12.15 39.21
CA GLU A 267 -23.33 -12.16 39.77
C GLU A 267 -22.51 -10.98 39.24
N LEU A 268 -22.54 -10.77 37.92
CA LEU A 268 -21.80 -9.68 37.27
C LEU A 268 -22.23 -8.30 37.78
N ILE A 269 -23.55 -8.03 37.86
CA ILE A 269 -24.05 -6.74 38.30
C ILE A 269 -23.76 -6.57 39.80
N ALA A 270 -23.98 -7.60 40.64
CA ALA A 270 -23.65 -7.51 42.08
C ALA A 270 -22.15 -7.18 42.28
N HIS A 271 -21.25 -7.84 41.55
CA HIS A 271 -19.81 -7.56 41.59
C HIS A 271 -19.51 -6.10 41.19
N SER A 272 -20.17 -5.60 40.15
CA SER A 272 -19.90 -4.26 39.57
C SER A 272 -20.35 -3.12 40.53
N VAL A 273 -21.43 -3.31 41.31
CA VAL A 273 -22.06 -2.22 42.10
C VAL A 273 -21.95 -2.37 43.59
N ASN A 274 -21.34 -3.43 44.11
CA ASN A 274 -21.31 -3.74 45.54
C ASN A 274 -20.80 -2.55 46.40
N GLU A 275 -19.65 -1.99 46.05
CA GLU A 275 -19.07 -0.82 46.73
C GLU A 275 -19.88 0.46 46.50
N LEU A 276 -20.49 0.59 45.31
CA LEU A 276 -21.26 1.78 44.93
C LEU A 276 -22.64 1.86 45.60
N THR A 277 -23.20 0.72 45.97
CA THR A 277 -24.50 0.64 46.68
C THR A 277 -24.45 1.33 48.05
N ALA A 278 -23.38 1.11 48.81
CA ALA A 278 -23.17 1.78 50.10
C ALA A 278 -23.00 3.30 49.91
N ARG A 279 -22.27 3.74 48.91
CA ARG A 279 -22.09 5.14 48.53
C ARG A 279 -23.41 5.79 48.14
N ALA A 280 -24.17 5.15 47.23
CA ALA A 280 -25.46 5.66 46.77
C ALA A 280 -26.42 5.90 47.94
N LYS A 281 -26.49 4.93 48.88
CA LYS A 281 -27.31 5.07 50.09
C LYS A 281 -26.88 6.25 50.97
N ASN A 282 -25.59 6.44 51.17
CA ASN A 282 -25.05 7.56 51.94
C ASN A 282 -25.33 8.93 51.30
N GLU A 283 -25.34 8.97 49.95
CA GLU A 283 -25.67 10.16 49.18
C GLU A 283 -27.17 10.34 48.92
N ASN A 284 -28.04 9.53 49.54
CA ASN A 284 -29.49 9.50 49.30
C ASN A 284 -29.84 9.36 47.79
N LYS A 285 -29.12 8.51 47.05
CA LYS A 285 -29.39 8.14 45.67
C LYS A 285 -29.80 6.67 45.60
N GLN A 286 -30.46 6.28 44.52
CA GLN A 286 -30.93 4.88 44.34
C GLN A 286 -30.26 4.22 43.14
N ILE A 287 -29.81 2.97 43.31
CA ILE A 287 -29.44 2.11 42.21
C ILE A 287 -30.57 1.09 42.04
N GLN A 288 -31.25 1.12 40.91
CA GLN A 288 -32.32 0.20 40.54
C GLN A 288 -31.77 -0.81 39.54
N ILE A 289 -31.98 -2.10 39.83
CA ILE A 289 -31.52 -3.21 38.98
C ILE A 289 -32.77 -3.96 38.54
N ASP A 290 -33.01 -4.05 37.23
CA ASP A 290 -34.18 -4.69 36.64
C ASP A 290 -33.79 -5.53 35.43
N GLY A 291 -34.02 -6.84 35.52
CA GLY A 291 -33.70 -7.81 34.47
C GLY A 291 -33.66 -9.25 35.01
N ASP A 292 -33.68 -10.19 34.12
CA ASP A 292 -33.56 -11.62 34.45
C ASP A 292 -32.13 -11.95 34.87
N GLY A 293 -31.92 -12.16 36.16
CA GLY A 293 -30.60 -12.47 36.75
C GLY A 293 -29.99 -13.78 36.32
N GLU A 294 -30.79 -14.72 35.80
CA GLU A 294 -30.30 -16.03 35.31
C GLU A 294 -29.77 -15.95 33.87
N GLN A 295 -30.00 -14.87 33.16
CA GLN A 295 -29.39 -14.64 31.84
C GLN A 295 -27.88 -14.65 31.94
N LYS A 296 -27.24 -15.19 30.92
CA LYS A 296 -25.78 -15.36 30.88
C LYS A 296 -25.17 -14.54 29.75
N LEU A 297 -24.07 -13.88 30.06
CA LEU A 297 -23.20 -13.15 29.13
C LEU A 297 -21.83 -13.84 29.11
N ILE A 298 -21.27 -14.03 27.92
CA ILE A 298 -19.88 -14.49 27.76
C ILE A 298 -18.97 -13.27 27.83
N CYS A 299 -18.29 -13.09 28.94
CA CYS A 299 -17.39 -11.96 29.18
C CYS A 299 -16.34 -12.30 30.22
N ASP A 300 -15.35 -11.45 30.38
CA ASP A 300 -14.46 -11.46 31.54
C ASP A 300 -15.16 -10.72 32.68
N MET A 301 -15.44 -11.43 33.75
CA MET A 301 -16.25 -10.93 34.88
C MET A 301 -15.59 -9.74 35.58
N GLU A 302 -14.30 -9.82 35.83
CA GLU A 302 -13.55 -8.78 36.54
C GLU A 302 -13.49 -7.49 35.72
N TRP A 303 -13.05 -7.59 34.47
CA TRP A 303 -12.94 -6.44 33.59
C TRP A 303 -14.29 -5.85 33.22
N THR A 304 -15.28 -6.67 32.89
CA THR A 304 -16.63 -6.17 32.56
C THR A 304 -17.29 -5.53 33.79
N GLY A 305 -17.08 -6.12 34.97
CA GLY A 305 -17.52 -5.56 36.24
C GLY A 305 -16.91 -4.19 36.49
N GLU A 306 -15.61 -4.02 36.23
CA GLU A 306 -14.92 -2.74 36.35
C GLU A 306 -15.48 -1.70 35.35
N ALA A 307 -15.76 -2.09 34.10
CA ALA A 307 -16.35 -1.19 33.11
C ALA A 307 -17.74 -0.69 33.55
N ILE A 308 -18.62 -1.60 34.00
CA ILE A 308 -19.94 -1.27 34.51
C ILE A 308 -19.79 -0.38 35.73
N GLY A 309 -18.92 -0.73 36.69
CA GLY A 309 -18.66 0.07 37.89
C GLY A 309 -18.23 1.51 37.60
N ASN A 310 -17.35 1.70 36.62
CA ASN A 310 -16.91 3.04 36.15
C ASN A 310 -18.07 3.87 35.57
N ILE A 311 -18.96 3.25 34.80
CA ILE A 311 -20.13 3.94 34.23
C ILE A 311 -21.15 4.27 35.34
N VAL A 312 -21.43 3.32 36.22
CA VAL A 312 -22.37 3.55 37.38
C VAL A 312 -21.81 4.61 38.31
N LYS A 313 -20.50 4.61 38.59
CA LYS A 313 -19.85 5.66 39.38
C LYS A 313 -20.03 7.03 38.71
N ASN A 314 -19.80 7.13 37.41
CA ASN A 314 -20.01 8.37 36.65
C ASN A 314 -21.49 8.83 36.72
N ALA A 315 -22.43 7.89 36.57
CA ALA A 315 -23.85 8.17 36.70
C ALA A 315 -24.19 8.72 38.09
N LEU A 316 -23.67 8.14 39.17
CA LEU A 316 -23.85 8.64 40.53
C LEU A 316 -23.24 10.05 40.73
N ASP A 317 -22.02 10.28 40.19
CA ASP A 317 -21.34 11.58 40.33
C ASP A 317 -22.13 12.72 39.67
N HIS A 318 -22.90 12.44 38.62
CA HIS A 318 -23.71 13.44 37.90
C HIS A 318 -25.20 13.44 38.25
N THR A 319 -25.64 12.58 39.15
CA THR A 319 -27.03 12.51 39.62
C THR A 319 -27.18 13.32 40.93
N GLN A 320 -28.26 14.04 41.08
CA GLN A 320 -28.57 14.82 42.29
C GLN A 320 -29.05 13.91 43.43
N VAL A 321 -29.10 14.47 44.64
CA VAL A 321 -29.72 13.83 45.81
C VAL A 321 -31.18 13.43 45.50
N GLY A 322 -31.55 12.19 45.82
CA GLY A 322 -32.86 11.62 45.44
C GLY A 322 -32.92 11.07 44.03
N GLY A 323 -31.84 11.18 43.24
CA GLY A 323 -31.81 10.67 41.89
C GLY A 323 -31.66 9.15 41.79
N ILE A 324 -31.85 8.65 40.59
CA ILE A 324 -31.93 7.21 40.29
C ILE A 324 -30.95 6.88 39.20
N VAL A 325 -30.13 5.83 39.43
CA VAL A 325 -29.32 5.13 38.38
C VAL A 325 -29.97 3.77 38.15
N ARG A 326 -30.39 3.51 36.94
CA ARG A 326 -31.05 2.25 36.56
C ARG A 326 -30.16 1.40 35.66
N ILE A 327 -30.03 0.12 35.99
CA ILE A 327 -29.30 -0.89 35.22
C ILE A 327 -30.31 -1.93 34.74
N THR A 328 -30.40 -2.09 33.41
CA THR A 328 -31.26 -3.11 32.80
C THR A 328 -30.49 -3.84 31.72
N TRP A 329 -30.95 -5.00 31.31
CA TRP A 329 -30.33 -5.75 30.21
C TRP A 329 -31.36 -6.51 29.41
N ASN A 330 -31.02 -6.76 28.16
CA ASN A 330 -31.85 -7.53 27.26
C ASN A 330 -30.99 -8.42 26.34
N ARG A 331 -31.46 -9.62 26.08
CA ARG A 331 -30.85 -10.56 25.14
C ARG A 331 -31.67 -10.61 23.87
N ALA A 332 -31.10 -10.15 22.76
CA ALA A 332 -31.59 -10.33 21.41
C ALA A 332 -30.86 -11.51 20.72
N PRO A 333 -31.37 -12.05 19.59
CA PRO A 333 -30.76 -13.18 18.91
C PRO A 333 -29.29 -12.98 18.53
N ALA A 334 -28.90 -11.75 18.12
CA ALA A 334 -27.57 -11.43 17.64
C ALA A 334 -26.71 -10.67 18.66
N MET A 335 -27.28 -10.11 19.72
CA MET A 335 -26.52 -9.30 20.69
C MET A 335 -27.14 -9.31 22.08
N PHE A 336 -26.28 -9.19 23.07
CA PHE A 336 -26.65 -8.95 24.46
C PHE A 336 -26.38 -7.48 24.80
N GLN A 337 -27.35 -6.78 25.36
CA GLN A 337 -27.23 -5.35 25.66
C GLN A 337 -27.45 -5.08 27.15
N ILE A 338 -26.57 -4.28 27.74
CA ILE A 338 -26.70 -3.77 29.11
C ILE A 338 -26.92 -2.26 29.01
N PHE A 339 -27.94 -1.77 29.65
CA PHE A 339 -28.34 -0.35 29.68
C PHE A 339 -28.09 0.21 31.08
N ILE A 340 -27.37 1.31 31.15
CA ILE A 340 -27.12 2.04 32.39
C ILE A 340 -27.60 3.46 32.16
N SER A 341 -28.69 3.84 32.85
CA SER A 341 -29.31 5.16 32.70
C SER A 341 -29.34 5.89 34.02
N ASP A 342 -29.18 7.20 33.97
CA ASP A 342 -29.35 8.11 35.09
C ASP A 342 -30.34 9.24 34.75
N ASN A 343 -30.89 9.89 35.79
CA ASN A 343 -31.71 11.08 35.67
C ASN A 343 -30.94 12.33 36.12
N GLY A 344 -29.66 12.38 35.88
CA GLY A 344 -28.76 13.45 36.27
C GLY A 344 -28.77 14.67 35.34
N SER A 345 -27.68 15.43 35.37
CA SER A 345 -27.51 16.66 34.58
C SER A 345 -27.48 16.45 33.08
N GLY A 346 -27.28 15.21 32.61
CA GLY A 346 -27.01 14.91 31.19
C GLY A 346 -25.67 15.45 30.73
N ILE A 347 -25.42 15.32 29.41
CA ILE A 347 -24.18 15.71 28.74
C ILE A 347 -24.52 16.69 27.62
N ALA A 348 -23.80 17.81 27.54
CA ALA A 348 -23.96 18.77 26.45
C ALA A 348 -23.60 18.15 25.09
N PRO A 349 -24.30 18.50 24.01
CA PRO A 349 -24.04 17.91 22.67
C PRO A 349 -22.59 18.03 22.21
N GLU A 350 -21.94 19.15 22.54
CA GLU A 350 -20.51 19.38 22.23
C GLU A 350 -19.57 18.44 22.97
N ASP A 351 -19.94 17.93 24.13
CA ASP A 351 -19.14 17.07 24.98
C ASP A 351 -19.27 15.57 24.62
N ILE A 352 -20.38 15.15 24.03
CA ILE A 352 -20.71 13.75 23.76
C ILE A 352 -19.56 13.03 22.99
N HIS A 353 -18.98 13.68 22.01
CA HIS A 353 -17.87 13.13 21.21
C HIS A 353 -16.53 13.09 21.97
N HIS A 354 -16.46 13.70 23.14
CA HIS A 354 -15.23 13.87 23.91
C HIS A 354 -15.20 13.10 25.22
N ILE A 355 -16.33 12.61 25.72
CA ILE A 355 -16.41 11.93 27.04
C ILE A 355 -15.55 10.68 27.16
N PHE A 356 -15.20 10.03 26.04
CA PHE A 356 -14.32 8.87 25.99
C PHE A 356 -12.84 9.23 25.76
N LYS A 357 -12.51 10.54 25.63
CA LYS A 357 -11.10 10.98 25.60
C LYS A 357 -10.53 10.95 27.02
N ARG A 358 -9.28 10.53 27.15
CA ARG A 358 -8.58 10.50 28.43
C ARG A 358 -8.45 11.90 29.00
N PHE A 359 -8.61 12.00 30.32
CA PHE A 359 -8.55 13.26 31.08
C PHE A 359 -9.56 14.31 30.64
N TYR A 360 -10.49 13.96 29.76
CA TYR A 360 -11.53 14.89 29.36
C TYR A 360 -12.53 15.12 30.50
N ARG A 361 -12.85 16.37 30.71
CA ARG A 361 -13.87 16.83 31.69
C ARG A 361 -14.63 17.97 31.06
N SER A 362 -15.95 17.92 31.16
CA SER A 362 -16.80 19.05 30.75
C SER A 362 -16.46 20.28 31.57
N LYS A 363 -16.44 21.45 30.93
CA LYS A 363 -16.27 22.74 31.60
C LYS A 363 -17.43 23.06 32.59
N HIS A 364 -18.56 22.39 32.43
CA HIS A 364 -19.76 22.54 33.22
C HIS A 364 -19.89 21.48 34.32
N SER A 365 -18.91 20.59 34.48
CA SER A 365 -18.92 19.55 35.50
C SER A 365 -18.78 20.17 36.90
N ILE A 366 -19.76 19.97 37.75
CA ILE A 366 -19.79 20.41 39.14
C ILE A 366 -18.82 19.60 40.02
N ASP A 367 -18.54 18.35 39.63
CA ASP A 367 -17.65 17.48 40.38
C ASP A 367 -16.18 17.78 40.07
N THR A 368 -15.46 18.25 41.09
CA THR A 368 -14.03 18.54 41.02
C THR A 368 -13.13 17.30 41.24
N GLN A 369 -13.70 16.14 41.60
CA GLN A 369 -12.93 14.97 42.07
C GLN A 369 -12.60 13.94 40.98
N GLY A 370 -13.32 13.88 39.87
CA GLY A 370 -13.09 12.89 38.80
C GLY A 370 -11.76 13.11 38.03
N ILE A 371 -11.03 12.04 37.71
CA ILE A 371 -9.75 12.10 37.00
C ILE A 371 -9.95 12.13 35.46
N GLY A 372 -11.15 11.80 34.96
CA GLY A 372 -11.46 11.72 33.53
C GLY A 372 -10.90 10.45 32.86
N LEU A 373 -10.68 9.37 33.62
CA LEU A 373 -10.18 8.10 33.12
C LEU A 373 -11.21 6.96 33.17
N GLY A 374 -12.33 7.10 33.92
CA GLY A 374 -13.29 6.00 34.09
C GLY A 374 -14.01 5.59 32.81
N LEU A 375 -14.56 6.56 32.06
CA LEU A 375 -15.25 6.28 30.80
C LEU A 375 -14.30 5.80 29.68
N PRO A 376 -13.10 6.40 29.49
CA PRO A 376 -12.07 5.83 28.60
C PRO A 376 -11.70 4.38 28.94
N LEU A 377 -11.51 4.07 30.24
CA LEU A 377 -11.20 2.71 30.68
C LEU A 377 -12.36 1.75 30.39
N ALA A 378 -13.60 2.15 30.70
CA ALA A 378 -14.78 1.34 30.39
C ALA A 378 -14.87 1.04 28.89
N LYS A 379 -14.63 2.05 28.04
CA LYS A 379 -14.61 1.88 26.59
C LYS A 379 -13.53 0.87 26.15
N SER A 380 -12.29 1.06 26.58
CA SER A 380 -11.18 0.14 26.23
C SER A 380 -11.45 -1.31 26.67
N ILE A 381 -12.07 -1.51 27.83
CA ILE A 381 -12.45 -2.82 28.34
C ILE A 381 -13.52 -3.49 27.46
N ILE A 382 -14.58 -2.77 27.10
CA ILE A 382 -15.69 -3.30 26.32
C ILE A 382 -15.23 -3.61 24.88
N GLU A 383 -14.53 -2.65 24.25
CA GLU A 383 -13.97 -2.84 22.89
C GLU A 383 -12.91 -3.94 22.83
N GLY A 384 -12.09 -4.10 23.87
CA GLY A 384 -11.11 -5.18 23.97
C GLY A 384 -11.75 -6.59 24.10
N GLN A 385 -13.03 -6.68 24.43
CA GLN A 385 -13.82 -7.90 24.47
C GLN A 385 -14.76 -8.07 23.25
N ASP A 386 -14.52 -7.33 22.16
CA ASP A 386 -15.33 -7.31 20.94
C ASP A 386 -16.75 -6.75 21.14
N GLY A 387 -16.95 -5.99 22.23
CA GLY A 387 -18.19 -5.27 22.51
C GLY A 387 -18.17 -3.83 21.97
N VAL A 388 -19.32 -3.18 22.03
CA VAL A 388 -19.48 -1.78 21.63
C VAL A 388 -20.13 -1.00 22.77
N ILE A 389 -19.60 0.19 23.07
CA ILE A 389 -20.24 1.14 23.99
C ILE A 389 -20.81 2.33 23.23
N SER A 390 -22.03 2.69 23.51
CA SER A 390 -22.68 3.89 22.98
C SER A 390 -23.31 4.72 24.08
N VAL A 391 -23.55 6.00 23.82
CA VAL A 391 -24.13 6.96 24.75
C VAL A 391 -25.21 7.76 24.06
N GLN A 392 -26.32 7.99 24.78
CA GLN A 392 -27.40 8.91 24.43
C GLN A 392 -27.64 9.81 25.64
N SER A 393 -27.60 11.11 25.44
CA SER A 393 -27.81 12.06 26.55
C SER A 393 -28.44 13.35 26.05
N GLU A 394 -29.23 13.95 26.90
CA GLU A 394 -29.80 15.28 26.70
C GLU A 394 -29.56 16.09 27.96
N SER A 395 -29.07 17.31 27.81
CA SER A 395 -28.81 18.21 28.96
C SER A 395 -30.06 18.39 29.80
N GLY A 396 -29.94 18.13 31.10
CA GLY A 396 -31.03 18.21 32.08
C GLY A 396 -31.98 17.01 32.13
N LYS A 397 -31.81 15.99 31.27
CA LYS A 397 -32.68 14.79 31.26
C LYS A 397 -31.97 13.49 31.66
N GLY A 398 -30.66 13.55 31.82
CA GLY A 398 -29.83 12.41 32.18
C GLY A 398 -29.12 11.75 31.01
N THR A 399 -28.50 10.60 31.28
CA THR A 399 -27.66 9.89 30.30
C THR A 399 -28.02 8.40 30.28
N LEU A 400 -27.95 7.81 29.06
CA LEU A 400 -28.08 6.40 28.82
C LEU A 400 -26.80 5.89 28.16
N PHE A 401 -26.11 4.99 28.84
CA PHE A 401 -25.01 4.18 28.24
C PHE A 401 -25.55 2.81 27.85
N THR A 402 -25.19 2.34 26.68
CA THR A 402 -25.52 1.00 26.18
C THR A 402 -24.25 0.24 25.87
N LEU A 403 -24.07 -0.91 26.53
CA LEU A 403 -22.99 -1.86 26.29
C LEU A 403 -23.57 -3.01 25.47
N SER A 404 -23.02 -3.27 24.31
CA SER A 404 -23.51 -4.32 23.39
C SER A 404 -22.42 -5.35 23.16
N PHE A 405 -22.74 -6.62 23.33
CA PHE A 405 -21.87 -7.78 23.08
C PHE A 405 -22.51 -8.67 22.04
N LEU A 406 -21.71 -9.21 21.11
CA LEU A 406 -22.20 -10.22 20.18
C LEU A 406 -22.53 -11.51 20.95
N THR A 407 -23.70 -12.07 20.69
CA THR A 407 -24.03 -13.41 21.16
C THR A 407 -23.59 -14.41 20.10
N GLU A 408 -22.75 -15.38 20.50
CA GLU A 408 -22.53 -16.56 19.65
C GLU A 408 -23.86 -17.28 19.45
N LEU A 409 -24.20 -17.59 18.18
CA LEU A 409 -25.38 -18.34 17.78
C LEU A 409 -25.30 -19.78 18.24
#